data_211d0b292c88c7d8dd8542bc7d986098
#
_entry.id   211d0b292c88c7d8dd8542bc7d986098
#
_cell.length_a   1.000
_cell.length_b   1.000
_cell.length_c   1.000
_cell.angle_alpha   90.00
_cell.angle_beta   90.00
_cell.angle_gamma   90.00
#
_symmetry.space_group_name_H-M   'P 1'
#
loop_
_entity.id
_entity.type
_entity.pdbx_description
1 polymer ?
#
loop_
_entity_poly.entity_id
_entity_poly.type
_entity_poly.pdbx_seq_one_letter_code
_entity_poly.pdbx_strand_id
1 'polypeptide(L)'
;SRVGQHPYDSAHVILPEIMKDNGYTTGMFGKWAGGYEGSVSTPDKRGIDEYYGYVCQYQAHLYYPNFLNRYSKSKGDKEVVRITLEDNIQHPQHGEGYEKRTQYSADMIHQTALEWIDSQNGKQPFFGVFTYTLPHAELVQPEDSILQYYKEKFTEDKDWISPHWSRYNTSLHAHAQFAAMVTRLDTYVGEVLAKLKEKGFDKNTLVIFTSDNGPHMEGGADPDFFGHNAILRGTKRQTHEGGVRVPFIAWGPGMVPAGVVNDHQLAFYDLMPTFCELAGVEDYVAQYTNPNKEVDYFDGLSFAKTLTGKEGQQAHDFLYWEFEETDQVAVRMGDWKMVSKAGKPHLYDLSKDVHEDNDIA
;
A
#
# COMPACT_ATOMS: atom_id res chain seq x y z
N SER A 1 3.66 18.59 9.85
CA SER A 1 4.61 17.99 10.80
C SER A 1 5.71 17.29 10.02
N ARG A 2 6.96 17.55 10.38
CA ARG A 2 8.14 16.98 9.72
C ARG A 2 8.55 15.62 10.32
N VAL A 3 7.77 15.07 11.20
CA VAL A 3 8.14 13.87 11.97
C VAL A 3 8.10 12.64 11.05
N GLY A 4 9.27 12.05 10.81
CA GLY A 4 9.42 10.78 10.09
C GLY A 4 9.13 10.83 8.59
N GLN A 5 9.14 12.00 7.96
CA GLN A 5 8.91 12.13 6.53
C GLN A 5 10.15 12.68 5.83
N HIS A 6 10.71 11.84 4.99
CA HIS A 6 11.78 12.22 4.09
C HIS A 6 11.23 12.30 2.66
N PRO A 7 11.39 13.45 1.96
CA PRO A 7 11.05 13.53 0.55
C PRO A 7 11.90 12.53 -0.24
N TYR A 8 11.32 11.90 -1.25
CA TYR A 8 12.14 11.20 -2.23
C TYR A 8 13.11 12.20 -2.86
N ASP A 9 14.33 11.78 -3.05
CA ASP A 9 15.32 12.57 -3.76
C ASP A 9 14.81 12.83 -5.19
N SER A 10 14.73 14.10 -5.58
CA SER A 10 14.24 14.50 -6.90
C SER A 10 15.12 14.02 -8.06
N ALA A 11 16.34 13.57 -7.76
CA ALA A 11 17.22 13.00 -8.77
C ALA A 11 16.93 11.52 -9.07
N HIS A 12 16.13 10.83 -8.23
CA HIS A 12 15.69 9.46 -8.50
C HIS A 12 14.30 9.48 -9.15
N VAL A 13 14.16 8.81 -10.29
CA VAL A 13 12.87 8.63 -10.94
C VAL A 13 12.00 7.66 -10.14
N ILE A 14 10.70 7.90 -10.16
CA ILE A 14 9.70 6.97 -9.61
C ILE A 14 8.75 6.50 -10.73
N LEU A 15 8.12 5.37 -10.52
CA LEU A 15 7.29 4.72 -11.54
C LEU A 15 6.20 5.63 -12.15
N PRO A 16 5.47 6.47 -11.40
CA PRO A 16 4.50 7.38 -12.02
C PRO A 16 5.11 8.37 -13.03
N GLU A 17 6.35 8.83 -12.81
CA GLU A 17 7.05 9.71 -13.75
C GLU A 17 7.32 8.97 -15.06
N ILE A 18 7.82 7.74 -15.00
CA ILE A 18 8.06 6.91 -16.19
C ILE A 18 6.75 6.67 -16.96
N MET A 19 5.68 6.29 -16.28
CA MET A 19 4.39 6.05 -16.92
C MET A 19 3.86 7.32 -17.59
N LYS A 20 3.94 8.47 -16.92
CA LYS A 20 3.52 9.77 -17.49
C LYS A 20 4.32 10.15 -18.73
N ASP A 21 5.64 10.01 -18.68
CA ASP A 21 6.52 10.32 -19.82
C ASP A 21 6.23 9.41 -21.03
N ASN A 22 5.69 8.22 -20.78
CA ASN A 22 5.28 7.27 -21.82
C ASN A 22 3.77 7.34 -22.15
N GLY A 23 3.15 8.49 -21.89
CA GLY A 23 1.82 8.83 -22.40
C GLY A 23 0.64 8.32 -21.57
N TYR A 24 0.88 7.80 -20.37
CA TYR A 24 -0.18 7.44 -19.44
C TYR A 24 -0.75 8.66 -18.72
N THR A 25 -2.06 8.69 -18.54
CA THR A 25 -2.70 9.56 -17.54
C THR A 25 -2.48 8.93 -16.16
N THR A 26 -2.00 9.71 -15.20
CA THR A 26 -1.60 9.18 -13.89
C THR A 26 -2.52 9.68 -12.80
N GLY A 27 -2.98 8.76 -11.94
CA GLY A 27 -3.79 9.08 -10.76
C GLY A 27 -3.28 8.35 -9.52
N MET A 28 -3.34 9.01 -8.35
CA MET A 28 -3.01 8.38 -7.08
C MET A 28 -4.00 8.79 -6.00
N PHE A 29 -4.55 7.81 -5.28
CA PHE A 29 -5.63 8.01 -4.31
C PHE A 29 -5.29 7.29 -3.01
N GLY A 30 -5.10 8.08 -1.93
CA GLY A 30 -4.71 7.56 -0.62
C GLY A 30 -3.46 8.19 -0.03
N LYS A 31 -2.62 7.39 0.60
CA LYS A 31 -1.41 7.84 1.29
C LYS A 31 -0.25 8.02 0.32
N TRP A 32 0.34 9.22 0.26
CA TRP A 32 1.55 9.52 -0.52
C TRP A 32 2.82 9.01 0.15
N ALA A 33 3.09 9.48 1.35
CA ALA A 33 4.26 9.13 2.17
C ALA A 33 5.66 9.43 1.57
N GLY A 34 5.75 9.93 0.35
CA GLY A 34 7.01 10.25 -0.34
C GLY A 34 7.50 11.67 -0.14
N GLY A 35 6.94 12.40 0.84
CA GLY A 35 7.29 13.78 1.13
C GLY A 35 6.29 14.47 2.06
N TYR A 36 6.36 15.78 2.15
CA TYR A 36 5.45 16.62 2.92
C TYR A 36 5.06 17.86 2.11
N GLU A 37 3.99 18.53 2.47
CA GLU A 37 3.53 19.76 1.80
C GLU A 37 4.66 20.78 1.68
N GLY A 38 4.87 21.29 0.47
CA GLY A 38 5.94 22.23 0.14
C GLY A 38 7.32 21.59 -0.07
N SER A 39 7.46 20.26 0.07
CA SER A 39 8.71 19.56 -0.25
C SER A 39 8.95 19.46 -1.76
N VAL A 40 10.13 18.98 -2.14
CA VAL A 40 10.49 18.71 -3.55
C VAL A 40 9.78 17.46 -4.11
N SER A 41 9.16 16.66 -3.27
CA SER A 41 8.54 15.39 -3.64
C SER A 41 7.09 15.33 -3.14
N THR A 42 6.25 16.13 -3.76
CA THR A 42 4.79 16.07 -3.64
C THR A 42 4.20 15.45 -4.90
N PRO A 43 2.98 14.91 -4.91
CA PRO A 43 2.37 14.26 -6.07
C PRO A 43 2.45 15.06 -7.36
N ASP A 44 2.14 16.36 -7.31
CA ASP A 44 2.20 17.31 -8.43
C ASP A 44 3.58 17.40 -9.10
N LYS A 45 4.67 17.16 -8.32
CA LYS A 45 6.07 17.24 -8.78
C LYS A 45 6.63 15.87 -9.22
N ARG A 46 5.91 14.80 -8.95
CA ARG A 46 6.39 13.43 -9.13
C ARG A 46 5.51 12.60 -10.06
N GLY A 47 5.10 13.23 -11.16
CA GLY A 47 4.46 12.52 -12.26
C GLY A 47 2.98 12.18 -12.06
N ILE A 48 2.30 12.68 -11.04
CA ILE A 48 0.86 12.47 -10.82
C ILE A 48 0.05 13.61 -11.45
N ASP A 49 -0.97 13.28 -12.25
CA ASP A 49 -1.90 14.25 -12.83
C ASP A 49 -3.11 14.51 -11.93
N GLU A 50 -3.60 13.49 -11.22
CA GLU A 50 -4.73 13.60 -10.31
C GLU A 50 -4.40 12.89 -8.98
N TYR A 51 -4.54 13.61 -7.88
CA TYR A 51 -4.26 13.12 -6.53
C TYR A 51 -5.35 13.53 -5.55
N TYR A 52 -5.76 12.61 -4.69
CA TYR A 52 -6.60 12.90 -3.53
C TYR A 52 -6.27 11.96 -2.36
N GLY A 53 -5.93 12.53 -1.21
CA GLY A 53 -5.56 11.72 -0.04
C GLY A 53 -4.68 12.46 0.98
N TYR A 54 -3.71 11.75 1.54
CA TYR A 54 -2.83 12.24 2.59
C TYR A 54 -1.40 12.41 2.07
N VAL A 55 -0.92 13.62 1.92
CA VAL A 55 0.52 13.84 1.66
C VAL A 55 1.33 13.44 2.89
N CYS A 56 0.84 13.76 4.07
CA CYS A 56 1.50 13.46 5.33
C CYS A 56 1.22 12.04 5.82
N GLN A 57 2.26 11.21 5.95
CA GLN A 57 2.14 9.86 6.49
C GLN A 57 1.55 9.83 7.91
N TYR A 58 1.89 10.80 8.74
CA TYR A 58 1.36 10.90 10.10
C TYR A 58 -0.15 11.15 10.13
N GLN A 59 -0.64 12.05 9.26
CA GLN A 59 -2.06 12.36 9.14
C GLN A 59 -2.87 11.17 8.61
N ALA A 60 -2.26 10.31 7.80
CA ALA A 60 -2.89 9.10 7.25
C ALA A 60 -3.27 8.04 8.32
N HIS A 61 -2.99 8.30 9.59
CA HIS A 61 -3.45 7.50 10.71
C HIS A 61 -4.84 7.94 11.24
N LEU A 62 -5.47 8.95 10.63
CA LEU A 62 -6.76 9.48 11.03
C LEU A 62 -7.78 9.25 9.92
N TYR A 63 -8.92 8.63 10.25
CA TYR A 63 -9.99 8.39 9.26
C TYR A 63 -11.05 9.50 9.23
N TYR A 64 -11.05 10.38 10.20
CA TYR A 64 -11.85 11.62 10.20
C TYR A 64 -10.93 12.83 10.37
N PRO A 65 -10.00 13.05 9.41
CA PRO A 65 -9.10 14.19 9.48
C PRO A 65 -9.87 15.50 9.24
N ASN A 66 -9.29 16.62 9.64
CA ASN A 66 -9.88 17.95 9.40
C ASN A 66 -9.57 18.50 7.98
N PHE A 67 -8.72 17.83 7.21
CA PHE A 67 -8.49 18.10 5.79
C PHE A 67 -7.91 16.89 5.07
N LEU A 68 -8.05 16.87 3.76
CA LEU A 68 -7.29 16.02 2.84
C LEU A 68 -6.54 16.90 1.83
N ASN A 69 -5.63 16.32 1.11
CA ASN A 69 -4.87 17.01 0.08
C ASN A 69 -5.39 16.62 -1.32
N ARG A 70 -5.44 17.60 -2.22
CA ARG A 70 -5.78 17.40 -3.62
C ARG A 70 -4.73 18.04 -4.52
N TYR A 71 -4.45 17.38 -5.62
CA TYR A 71 -3.88 17.98 -6.81
C TYR A 71 -4.66 17.48 -8.02
N SER A 72 -5.13 18.38 -8.85
CA SER A 72 -5.89 18.07 -10.06
C SER A 72 -5.43 18.95 -11.20
N LYS A 73 -4.67 18.37 -12.10
CA LYS A 73 -4.23 19.05 -13.34
C LYS A 73 -5.43 19.42 -14.20
N SER A 74 -6.45 18.56 -14.25
CA SER A 74 -7.68 18.81 -15.03
C SER A 74 -8.49 19.99 -14.50
N LYS A 75 -8.43 20.27 -13.19
CA LYS A 75 -9.07 21.43 -12.55
C LYS A 75 -8.18 22.67 -12.53
N GLY A 76 -6.94 22.57 -13.02
CA GLY A 76 -6.00 23.69 -13.12
C GLY A 76 -5.24 24.01 -11.84
N ASP A 77 -5.19 23.08 -10.88
CA ASP A 77 -4.35 23.22 -9.69
C ASP A 77 -2.88 23.39 -10.11
N LYS A 78 -2.16 24.30 -9.46
CA LYS A 78 -0.73 24.55 -9.71
C LYS A 78 0.18 23.73 -8.82
N GLU A 79 -0.31 23.37 -7.65
CA GLU A 79 0.35 22.56 -6.63
C GLU A 79 -0.69 21.84 -5.79
N VAL A 80 -0.23 20.98 -4.89
CA VAL A 80 -1.10 20.32 -3.91
C VAL A 80 -1.78 21.35 -3.01
N VAL A 81 -3.10 21.25 -2.88
CA VAL A 81 -3.93 22.12 -2.03
C VAL A 81 -4.61 21.32 -0.93
N ARG A 82 -4.95 21.97 0.18
CA ARG A 82 -5.77 21.38 1.25
C ARG A 82 -7.25 21.57 0.96
N ILE A 83 -7.99 20.49 1.17
CA ILE A 83 -9.46 20.49 1.15
C ILE A 83 -9.94 20.29 2.58
N THR A 84 -10.47 21.34 3.17
CA THR A 84 -10.98 21.31 4.56
C THR A 84 -12.21 20.41 4.67
N LEU A 85 -12.25 19.61 5.73
CA LEU A 85 -13.37 18.75 6.11
C LEU A 85 -13.99 19.32 7.39
N GLU A 86 -14.87 20.32 7.24
CA GLU A 86 -15.42 21.12 8.34
C GLU A 86 -16.32 20.32 9.30
N ASP A 87 -16.79 19.19 8.83
CA ASP A 87 -17.66 18.29 9.60
C ASP A 87 -16.90 17.23 10.41
N ASN A 88 -15.57 17.34 10.47
CA ASN A 88 -14.71 16.50 11.29
C ASN A 88 -14.02 17.37 12.34
N ILE A 89 -14.29 17.10 13.62
CA ILE A 89 -13.66 17.82 14.75
C ILE A 89 -13.09 16.77 15.71
N GLN A 90 -11.77 16.82 15.90
CA GLN A 90 -11.08 15.99 16.89
C GLN A 90 -11.12 16.66 18.27
N HIS A 91 -11.16 15.85 19.32
CA HIS A 91 -10.89 16.36 20.66
C HIS A 91 -9.46 16.94 20.76
N PRO A 92 -9.27 17.97 21.58
CA PRO A 92 -7.96 18.61 21.76
C PRO A 92 -6.88 17.66 22.27
N GLN A 93 -7.28 16.65 23.07
CA GLN A 93 -6.37 15.64 23.60
C GLN A 93 -6.37 14.42 22.70
N HIS A 94 -5.18 14.01 22.31
CA HIS A 94 -4.99 12.84 21.46
C HIS A 94 -5.49 11.57 22.17
N GLY A 95 -6.27 10.77 21.46
CA GLY A 95 -6.83 9.54 22.00
C GLY A 95 -8.22 9.66 22.60
N GLU A 96 -8.77 10.87 22.78
CA GLU A 96 -10.13 11.09 23.31
C GLU A 96 -11.24 10.92 22.27
N GLY A 97 -10.88 10.75 20.98
CA GLY A 97 -11.85 10.55 19.88
C GLY A 97 -12.23 11.83 19.17
N TYR A 98 -13.49 11.94 18.79
CA TYR A 98 -14.00 13.00 17.94
C TYR A 98 -15.25 13.64 18.56
N GLU A 99 -15.31 14.97 18.57
CA GLU A 99 -16.56 15.71 18.85
C GLU A 99 -17.54 15.58 17.67
N LYS A 100 -17.00 15.58 16.44
CA LYS A 100 -17.76 15.43 15.20
C LYS A 100 -16.99 14.57 14.21
N ARG A 101 -17.66 13.59 13.60
CA ARG A 101 -17.10 12.69 12.60
C ARG A 101 -18.16 12.29 11.57
N THR A 102 -18.20 12.95 10.44
CA THR A 102 -19.19 12.68 9.40
C THR A 102 -18.57 12.40 8.04
N GLN A 103 -17.36 12.89 7.81
CA GLN A 103 -16.66 12.76 6.53
C GLN A 103 -15.56 11.72 6.66
N TYR A 104 -15.92 10.45 6.41
CA TYR A 104 -14.98 9.33 6.45
C TYR A 104 -14.03 9.39 5.26
N SER A 105 -12.77 9.63 5.50
CA SER A 105 -11.77 9.91 4.47
C SER A 105 -11.55 8.75 3.48
N ALA A 106 -11.66 7.50 3.96
CA ALA A 106 -11.48 6.35 3.08
C ALA A 106 -12.58 6.26 2.01
N ASP A 107 -13.85 6.51 2.37
CA ASP A 107 -14.97 6.57 1.41
C ASP A 107 -14.77 7.73 0.41
N MET A 108 -14.33 8.90 0.90
CA MET A 108 -14.10 10.08 0.05
C MET A 108 -12.97 9.84 -0.97
N ILE A 109 -11.88 9.22 -0.52
CA ILE A 109 -10.74 8.87 -1.36
C ILE A 109 -11.17 7.86 -2.42
N HIS A 110 -11.92 6.83 -2.00
CA HIS A 110 -12.43 5.81 -2.91
C HIS A 110 -13.39 6.37 -3.95
N GLN A 111 -14.35 7.20 -3.53
CA GLN A 111 -15.28 7.84 -4.45
C GLN A 111 -14.54 8.70 -5.49
N THR A 112 -13.53 9.46 -5.06
CA THR A 112 -12.71 10.26 -5.99
C THR A 112 -11.92 9.36 -6.96
N ALA A 113 -11.44 8.21 -6.51
CA ALA A 113 -10.78 7.22 -7.36
C ALA A 113 -11.73 6.65 -8.43
N LEU A 114 -12.96 6.33 -8.06
CA LEU A 114 -13.99 5.86 -9.02
C LEU A 114 -14.36 6.95 -10.04
N GLU A 115 -14.50 8.20 -9.60
CA GLU A 115 -14.74 9.36 -10.49
C GLU A 115 -13.60 9.55 -11.47
N TRP A 116 -12.36 9.35 -11.02
CA TRP A 116 -11.20 9.42 -11.90
C TRP A 116 -11.20 8.29 -12.94
N ILE A 117 -11.51 7.06 -12.58
CA ILE A 117 -11.67 5.96 -13.55
C ILE A 117 -12.79 6.30 -14.53
N ASP A 118 -13.92 6.82 -14.04
CA ASP A 118 -15.06 7.19 -14.88
C ASP A 118 -14.72 8.30 -15.89
N SER A 119 -13.84 9.23 -15.53
CA SER A 119 -13.37 10.31 -16.40
C SER A 119 -12.46 9.83 -17.56
N GLN A 120 -11.94 8.60 -17.47
CA GLN A 120 -11.08 8.06 -18.53
C GLN A 120 -11.90 7.79 -19.80
N ASN A 121 -11.34 8.14 -20.96
CA ASN A 121 -12.03 8.09 -22.24
C ASN A 121 -11.54 6.96 -23.17
N GLY A 122 -10.57 6.17 -22.73
CA GLY A 122 -9.99 5.05 -23.49
C GLY A 122 -9.08 5.47 -24.67
N LYS A 123 -8.82 6.75 -24.87
CA LYS A 123 -7.91 7.23 -25.93
C LYS A 123 -6.46 7.22 -25.51
N GLN A 124 -6.21 7.37 -24.20
CA GLN A 124 -4.89 7.27 -23.59
C GLN A 124 -4.93 6.15 -22.54
N PRO A 125 -3.84 5.40 -22.37
CA PRO A 125 -3.71 4.48 -21.26
C PRO A 125 -3.68 5.28 -19.94
N PHE A 126 -4.02 4.61 -18.84
CA PHE A 126 -3.97 5.23 -17.52
C PHE A 126 -3.19 4.33 -16.55
N PHE A 127 -2.56 4.97 -15.58
CA PHE A 127 -1.85 4.35 -14.48
C PHE A 127 -2.41 4.87 -13.16
N GLY A 128 -3.11 4.00 -12.42
CA GLY A 128 -3.74 4.32 -11.14
C GLY A 128 -3.07 3.62 -9.97
N VAL A 129 -2.78 4.37 -8.91
CA VAL A 129 -2.23 3.83 -7.67
C VAL A 129 -3.19 4.14 -6.52
N PHE A 130 -3.79 3.10 -5.94
CA PHE A 130 -4.78 3.22 -4.85
C PHE A 130 -4.14 2.79 -3.54
N THR A 131 -3.52 3.74 -2.84
CA THR A 131 -2.83 3.51 -1.57
C THR A 131 -3.80 3.71 -0.39
N TYR A 132 -4.87 2.91 -0.38
CA TYR A 132 -5.82 2.91 0.73
C TYR A 132 -5.14 2.64 2.05
N THR A 133 -5.53 3.36 3.10
CA THR A 133 -4.95 3.20 4.43
C THR A 133 -5.56 2.05 5.22
N LEU A 134 -6.72 1.54 4.81
CA LEU A 134 -7.37 0.38 5.40
C LEU A 134 -6.51 -0.88 5.24
N PRO A 135 -6.38 -1.74 6.25
CA PRO A 135 -6.94 -1.69 7.59
C PRO A 135 -5.97 -1.15 8.66
N HIS A 136 -5.11 -0.18 8.34
CA HIS A 136 -4.17 0.43 9.30
C HIS A 136 -4.91 1.10 10.46
N ALA A 137 -4.31 1.17 11.65
CA ALA A 137 -4.85 1.96 12.76
C ALA A 137 -4.82 3.49 12.41
N GLU A 138 -5.74 4.30 12.93
CA GLU A 138 -6.70 4.01 14.01
C GLU A 138 -7.82 3.08 13.55
N LEU A 139 -8.34 2.24 14.44
CA LEU A 139 -9.45 1.36 14.12
C LEU A 139 -10.78 2.07 14.42
N VAL A 140 -11.21 2.89 13.48
CA VAL A 140 -12.44 3.67 13.56
C VAL A 140 -13.19 3.62 12.24
N GLN A 141 -14.45 3.20 12.29
CA GLN A 141 -15.34 3.04 11.13
C GLN A 141 -16.59 3.90 11.26
N PRO A 142 -17.30 4.20 10.17
CA PRO A 142 -18.69 4.66 10.24
C PRO A 142 -19.57 3.67 11.01
N GLU A 143 -20.53 4.20 11.75
CA GLU A 143 -21.56 3.39 12.44
C GLU A 143 -22.63 2.95 11.42
N ASP A 144 -22.25 2.08 10.51
CA ASP A 144 -23.09 1.56 9.43
C ASP A 144 -23.38 0.05 9.58
N SER A 145 -24.08 -0.51 8.60
CA SER A 145 -24.45 -1.93 8.59
C SER A 145 -23.26 -2.89 8.59
N ILE A 146 -22.12 -2.49 8.02
CA ILE A 146 -20.91 -3.33 8.00
C ILE A 146 -20.34 -3.44 9.41
N LEU A 147 -20.18 -2.33 10.10
CA LEU A 147 -19.69 -2.34 11.49
C LEU A 147 -20.68 -3.03 12.42
N GLN A 148 -21.98 -2.75 12.27
CA GLN A 148 -23.01 -3.39 13.09
C GLN A 148 -23.01 -4.90 12.95
N TYR A 149 -22.86 -5.42 11.73
CA TYR A 149 -22.73 -6.87 11.49
C TYR A 149 -21.60 -7.50 12.30
N TYR A 150 -20.43 -6.85 12.37
CA TYR A 150 -19.29 -7.39 13.11
C TYR A 150 -19.42 -7.20 14.63
N LYS A 151 -20.06 -6.14 15.10
CA LYS A 151 -20.39 -5.99 16.53
C LYS A 151 -21.31 -7.10 17.01
N GLU A 152 -22.29 -7.49 16.21
CA GLU A 152 -23.18 -8.62 16.53
C GLU A 152 -22.47 -9.99 16.44
N LYS A 153 -21.50 -10.12 15.52
CA LYS A 153 -20.75 -11.35 15.31
C LYS A 153 -19.71 -11.61 16.40
N PHE A 154 -19.07 -10.58 16.90
CA PHE A 154 -18.05 -10.65 17.95
C PHE A 154 -18.61 -10.18 19.29
N THR A 155 -19.41 -11.03 19.94
CA THR A 155 -20.13 -10.70 21.18
C THR A 155 -19.21 -10.50 22.40
N GLU A 156 -17.99 -11.05 22.38
CA GLU A 156 -16.95 -10.86 23.38
C GLU A 156 -15.80 -9.99 22.81
N ASP A 157 -16.17 -8.91 22.14
CA ASP A 157 -15.18 -8.03 21.49
C ASP A 157 -14.39 -7.23 22.54
N LYS A 158 -13.20 -6.86 22.14
CA LYS A 158 -12.22 -6.18 22.99
C LYS A 158 -12.17 -4.69 22.67
N ASP A 159 -12.32 -3.89 23.71
CA ASP A 159 -12.03 -2.45 23.61
C ASP A 159 -10.54 -2.19 23.72
N TRP A 160 -10.03 -1.36 22.83
CA TRP A 160 -8.70 -0.83 22.95
C TRP A 160 -8.76 0.62 23.42
N ILE A 161 -8.35 0.86 24.65
CA ILE A 161 -8.31 2.19 25.25
C ILE A 161 -6.95 2.84 24.93
N SER A 162 -7.00 3.99 24.28
CA SER A 162 -5.80 4.69 23.87
C SER A 162 -4.94 5.09 25.07
N PRO A 163 -3.70 4.58 25.17
CA PRO A 163 -2.78 5.09 26.20
C PRO A 163 -2.34 6.53 25.88
N HIS A 164 -2.03 7.31 26.90
CA HIS A 164 -1.70 8.74 26.81
C HIS A 164 -0.53 9.08 25.85
N TRP A 165 0.33 8.11 25.55
CA TRP A 165 1.44 8.27 24.60
C TRP A 165 1.06 7.89 23.16
N SER A 166 -0.11 7.30 22.97
CA SER A 166 -0.56 6.86 21.64
C SER A 166 -1.03 8.05 20.81
N ARG A 167 -0.87 7.90 19.51
CA ARG A 167 -1.41 8.80 18.48
C ARG A 167 -2.75 8.36 17.92
N TYR A 168 -3.17 7.13 18.25
CA TYR A 168 -4.45 6.58 17.79
C TYR A 168 -5.55 6.89 18.80
N ASN A 169 -6.74 7.12 18.32
CA ASN A 169 -7.90 7.27 19.18
C ASN A 169 -8.33 5.90 19.76
N THR A 170 -9.02 5.93 20.88
CA THR A 170 -9.68 4.75 21.47
C THR A 170 -10.55 4.05 20.42
N SER A 171 -10.42 2.74 20.33
CA SER A 171 -11.24 1.88 19.50
C SER A 171 -12.12 0.99 20.37
N LEU A 172 -13.41 1.30 20.44
CA LEU A 172 -14.38 0.38 21.02
C LEU A 172 -14.73 -0.70 20.02
N HIS A 173 -14.83 -1.96 20.50
CA HIS A 173 -15.03 -3.12 19.64
C HIS A 173 -13.93 -3.29 18.58
N ALA A 174 -12.67 -3.31 18.99
CA ALA A 174 -11.51 -3.24 18.10
C ALA A 174 -11.49 -4.37 17.04
N HIS A 175 -11.92 -5.59 17.38
CA HIS A 175 -12.02 -6.68 16.39
C HIS A 175 -13.11 -6.39 15.36
N ALA A 176 -14.28 -5.91 15.78
CA ALA A 176 -15.35 -5.53 14.86
C ALA A 176 -14.93 -4.38 13.93
N GLN A 177 -14.25 -3.36 14.48
CA GLN A 177 -13.70 -2.26 13.69
C GLN A 177 -12.72 -2.77 12.62
N PHE A 178 -11.76 -3.61 13.00
CA PHE A 178 -10.78 -4.16 12.07
C PHE A 178 -11.44 -5.00 10.96
N ALA A 179 -12.34 -5.91 11.33
CA ALA A 179 -13.04 -6.76 10.35
C ALA A 179 -13.91 -5.92 9.39
N ALA A 180 -14.55 -4.85 9.89
CA ALA A 180 -15.30 -3.91 9.07
C ALA A 180 -14.39 -3.15 8.11
N MET A 181 -13.18 -2.75 8.53
CA MET A 181 -12.18 -2.13 7.65
C MET A 181 -11.77 -3.04 6.48
N VAL A 182 -11.52 -4.32 6.77
CA VAL A 182 -11.16 -5.30 5.73
C VAL A 182 -12.31 -5.52 4.75
N THR A 183 -13.54 -5.66 5.24
CA THR A 183 -14.73 -5.80 4.39
C THR A 183 -14.97 -4.56 3.52
N ARG A 184 -14.75 -3.36 4.08
CA ARG A 184 -14.86 -2.11 3.32
C ARG A 184 -13.80 -2.04 2.22
N LEU A 185 -12.56 -2.43 2.51
CA LEU A 185 -11.50 -2.50 1.50
C LEU A 185 -11.86 -3.49 0.38
N ASP A 186 -12.39 -4.67 0.72
CA ASP A 186 -12.86 -5.66 -0.26
C ASP A 186 -13.97 -5.08 -1.15
N THR A 187 -14.92 -4.35 -0.53
CA THR A 187 -15.96 -3.63 -1.26
C THR A 187 -15.38 -2.64 -2.26
N TYR A 188 -14.40 -1.82 -1.84
CA TYR A 188 -13.74 -0.86 -2.74
C TYR A 188 -13.07 -1.54 -3.92
N VAL A 189 -12.37 -2.65 -3.69
CA VAL A 189 -11.77 -3.42 -4.78
C VAL A 189 -12.84 -3.93 -5.75
N GLY A 190 -13.95 -4.46 -5.21
CA GLY A 190 -15.09 -4.91 -6.01
C GLY A 190 -15.68 -3.79 -6.87
N GLU A 191 -15.83 -2.58 -6.33
CA GLU A 191 -16.36 -1.41 -7.04
C GLU A 191 -15.39 -0.90 -8.11
N VAL A 192 -14.08 -0.93 -7.88
CA VAL A 192 -13.06 -0.62 -8.91
C VAL A 192 -13.17 -1.62 -10.07
N LEU A 193 -13.24 -2.92 -9.80
CA LEU A 193 -13.38 -3.94 -10.84
C LEU A 193 -14.69 -3.80 -11.61
N ALA A 194 -15.79 -3.48 -10.91
CA ALA A 194 -17.08 -3.21 -11.54
C ALA A 194 -17.03 -1.98 -12.46
N LYS A 195 -16.39 -0.89 -11.99
CA LYS A 195 -16.22 0.34 -12.78
C LYS A 195 -15.39 0.10 -14.04
N LEU A 196 -14.29 -0.66 -13.94
CA LEU A 196 -13.49 -1.03 -15.11
C LEU A 196 -14.30 -1.83 -16.15
N LYS A 197 -15.14 -2.75 -15.69
CA LYS A 197 -16.06 -3.50 -16.57
C LYS A 197 -17.12 -2.61 -17.20
N GLU A 198 -17.75 -1.73 -16.42
CA GLU A 198 -18.75 -0.75 -16.89
C GLU A 198 -18.19 0.13 -18.00
N LYS A 199 -16.93 0.57 -17.86
CA LYS A 199 -16.24 1.40 -18.86
C LYS A 199 -15.70 0.59 -20.06
N GLY A 200 -15.73 -0.75 -19.99
CA GLY A 200 -15.16 -1.62 -21.03
C GLY A 200 -13.63 -1.65 -21.04
N PHE A 201 -13.00 -1.27 -19.93
CA PHE A 201 -11.53 -1.26 -19.77
C PHE A 201 -10.97 -2.58 -19.24
N ASP A 202 -11.80 -3.45 -18.72
CA ASP A 202 -11.42 -4.70 -18.05
C ASP A 202 -10.53 -5.63 -18.90
N LYS A 203 -10.71 -5.63 -20.22
CA LYS A 203 -9.94 -6.50 -21.14
C LYS A 203 -8.52 -5.99 -21.45
N ASN A 204 -8.22 -4.76 -21.09
CA ASN A 204 -6.93 -4.12 -21.35
C ASN A 204 -6.40 -3.37 -20.11
N THR A 205 -6.76 -3.84 -18.93
CA THR A 205 -6.28 -3.29 -17.67
C THR A 205 -5.74 -4.43 -16.81
N LEU A 206 -4.51 -4.29 -16.35
CA LEU A 206 -3.94 -5.12 -15.30
C LEU A 206 -4.26 -4.48 -13.95
N VAL A 207 -4.89 -5.23 -13.06
CA VAL A 207 -5.13 -4.84 -11.67
C VAL A 207 -4.27 -5.70 -10.77
N ILE A 208 -3.49 -5.07 -9.90
CA ILE A 208 -2.70 -5.74 -8.87
C ILE A 208 -3.23 -5.31 -7.51
N PHE A 209 -3.55 -6.28 -6.67
CA PHE A 209 -3.85 -6.09 -5.26
C PHE A 209 -2.72 -6.67 -4.41
N THR A 210 -2.21 -5.86 -3.49
CA THR A 210 -1.14 -6.27 -2.57
C THR A 210 -1.17 -5.41 -1.31
N SER A 211 -0.27 -5.68 -0.36
CA SER A 211 -0.07 -4.89 0.86
C SER A 211 1.38 -4.43 0.98
N ASP A 212 1.62 -3.33 1.68
CA ASP A 212 2.96 -2.77 1.89
C ASP A 212 3.79 -3.54 2.93
N ASN A 213 3.14 -4.23 3.87
CA ASN A 213 3.76 -5.06 4.91
C ASN A 213 2.77 -6.09 5.46
N GLY A 214 3.30 -7.00 6.27
CA GLY A 214 2.49 -7.96 7.03
C GLY A 214 1.59 -7.28 8.08
N PRO A 215 0.76 -8.03 8.80
CA PRO A 215 -0.22 -7.49 9.73
C PRO A 215 0.42 -6.69 10.86
N HIS A 216 -0.29 -5.68 11.34
CA HIS A 216 0.17 -4.81 12.43
C HIS A 216 -0.55 -5.12 13.75
N MET A 217 0.01 -4.64 14.87
CA MET A 217 -0.56 -4.77 16.22
C MET A 217 -0.93 -3.40 16.83
N GLU A 218 -1.08 -2.37 16.00
CA GLU A 218 -1.27 -1.00 16.44
C GLU A 218 -2.77 -0.70 16.64
N GLY A 219 -3.08 0.14 17.64
CA GLY A 219 -4.42 0.71 17.84
C GLY A 219 -5.52 -0.31 18.17
N GLY A 220 -5.16 -1.48 18.69
CA GLY A 220 -6.11 -2.56 19.02
C GLY A 220 -6.22 -3.65 17.98
N ALA A 221 -5.46 -3.58 16.88
CA ALA A 221 -5.37 -4.70 15.93
C ALA A 221 -4.79 -5.94 16.61
N ASP A 222 -5.37 -7.08 16.34
CA ASP A 222 -5.08 -8.36 16.99
C ASP A 222 -4.87 -9.45 15.93
N PRO A 223 -3.62 -9.59 15.42
CA PRO A 223 -3.30 -10.60 14.42
C PRO A 223 -3.53 -12.03 14.91
N ASP A 224 -3.35 -12.29 16.20
CA ASP A 224 -3.52 -13.62 16.77
C ASP A 224 -5.00 -14.03 16.82
N PHE A 225 -5.90 -13.11 17.18
CA PHE A 225 -7.34 -13.35 17.15
C PHE A 225 -7.85 -13.75 15.76
N PHE A 226 -7.36 -13.09 14.74
CA PHE A 226 -7.77 -13.34 13.35
C PHE A 226 -6.94 -14.43 12.65
N GLY A 227 -5.81 -14.83 13.19
CA GLY A 227 -4.86 -15.71 12.52
C GLY A 227 -4.33 -15.10 11.20
N HIS A 228 -4.06 -13.80 11.19
CA HIS A 228 -3.71 -13.04 9.98
C HIS A 228 -2.50 -13.60 9.21
N ASN A 229 -1.52 -14.13 9.91
CA ASN A 229 -0.31 -14.68 9.33
C ASN A 229 -0.45 -16.13 8.88
N ALA A 230 -1.60 -16.75 9.12
CA ALA A 230 -1.81 -18.19 8.91
C ALA A 230 -0.65 -19.01 9.51
N ILE A 231 0.23 -19.56 8.66
CA ILE A 231 1.37 -20.38 9.08
C ILE A 231 2.69 -19.59 9.12
N LEU A 232 2.67 -18.27 8.91
CA LEU A 232 3.88 -17.45 8.85
C LEU A 232 4.14 -16.77 10.19
N ARG A 233 5.40 -16.70 10.60
CA ARG A 233 5.84 -15.98 11.80
C ARG A 233 6.10 -14.51 11.50
N GLY A 234 5.77 -13.65 12.46
CA GLY A 234 6.12 -12.23 12.42
C GLY A 234 4.97 -11.32 11.97
N THR A 235 5.16 -10.04 12.21
CA THR A 235 4.21 -8.96 11.91
C THR A 235 4.97 -7.78 11.33
N LYS A 236 4.28 -6.71 10.96
CA LYS A 236 4.88 -5.42 10.58
C LYS A 236 6.06 -5.06 11.49
N ARG A 237 7.15 -4.53 10.93
CA ARG A 237 8.44 -4.23 11.57
C ARG A 237 9.28 -5.46 11.92
N GLN A 238 8.95 -6.62 11.38
CA GLN A 238 9.76 -7.83 11.51
C GLN A 238 10.13 -8.36 10.13
N THR A 239 11.35 -8.90 10.01
CA THR A 239 11.87 -9.43 8.75
C THR A 239 11.64 -10.94 8.57
N HIS A 240 10.91 -11.59 9.49
CA HIS A 240 10.37 -12.93 9.30
C HIS A 240 9.31 -12.95 8.19
N GLU A 241 8.99 -14.13 7.67
CA GLU A 241 8.06 -14.29 6.54
C GLU A 241 6.73 -13.55 6.76
N GLY A 242 6.11 -13.61 7.94
CA GLY A 242 4.84 -12.94 8.24
C GLY A 242 4.91 -11.41 8.24
N GLY A 243 6.10 -10.83 8.37
CA GLY A 243 6.28 -9.37 8.28
C GLY A 243 6.51 -8.86 6.85
N VAL A 244 7.08 -9.69 5.97
CA VAL A 244 7.52 -9.30 4.62
C VAL A 244 6.77 -10.00 3.49
N ARG A 245 6.24 -11.20 3.70
CA ARG A 245 5.46 -11.94 2.71
C ARG A 245 4.00 -11.53 2.76
N VAL A 246 3.58 -10.77 1.77
CA VAL A 246 2.25 -10.17 1.66
C VAL A 246 1.42 -10.84 0.56
N PRO A 247 0.07 -10.74 0.61
CA PRO A 247 -0.75 -11.16 -0.51
C PRO A 247 -0.38 -10.44 -1.81
N PHE A 248 -0.37 -11.18 -2.92
CA PHE A 248 -0.22 -10.62 -4.26
C PHE A 248 -1.22 -11.28 -5.19
N ILE A 249 -2.13 -10.49 -5.73
CA ILE A 249 -3.17 -10.96 -6.65
C ILE A 249 -3.11 -10.11 -7.91
N ALA A 250 -3.01 -10.75 -9.08
CA ALA A 250 -3.08 -10.09 -10.37
C ALA A 250 -4.35 -10.50 -11.11
N TRP A 251 -5.06 -9.52 -11.64
CA TRP A 251 -6.26 -9.71 -12.45
C TRP A 251 -6.17 -8.89 -13.73
N GLY A 252 -6.43 -9.50 -14.87
CA GLY A 252 -6.41 -8.84 -16.17
C GLY A 252 -6.89 -9.79 -17.26
N PRO A 253 -8.23 -9.85 -17.52
CA PRO A 253 -8.79 -10.74 -18.53
C PRO A 253 -8.15 -10.53 -19.90
N GLY A 254 -7.57 -11.58 -20.47
CA GLY A 254 -6.83 -11.53 -21.73
C GLY A 254 -5.33 -11.27 -21.61
N MET A 255 -4.85 -10.86 -20.42
CA MET A 255 -3.42 -10.66 -20.14
C MET A 255 -2.88 -11.65 -19.11
N VAL A 256 -3.64 -11.89 -18.05
CA VAL A 256 -3.27 -12.76 -16.94
C VAL A 256 -4.09 -14.03 -16.99
N PRO A 257 -3.47 -15.23 -17.00
CA PRO A 257 -4.19 -16.50 -16.95
C PRO A 257 -5.03 -16.61 -15.65
N ALA A 258 -6.29 -17.01 -15.80
CA ALA A 258 -7.19 -17.13 -14.65
C ALA A 258 -6.94 -18.43 -13.85
N GLY A 259 -7.06 -18.34 -12.52
CA GLY A 259 -6.99 -19.50 -11.62
C GLY A 259 -5.59 -20.10 -11.45
N VAL A 260 -4.54 -19.38 -11.83
CA VAL A 260 -3.16 -19.80 -11.65
C VAL A 260 -2.64 -19.37 -10.28
N VAL A 261 -2.00 -20.29 -9.57
CA VAL A 261 -1.18 -20.01 -8.39
C VAL A 261 0.28 -20.20 -8.79
N ASN A 262 1.15 -19.28 -8.41
CA ASN A 262 2.55 -19.28 -8.76
C ASN A 262 3.42 -18.94 -7.55
N ASP A 263 4.52 -19.66 -7.37
CA ASP A 263 5.45 -19.52 -6.24
C ASP A 263 6.67 -18.64 -6.57
N HIS A 264 6.63 -17.90 -7.67
CA HIS A 264 7.71 -17.00 -8.05
C HIS A 264 7.93 -15.94 -6.96
N GLN A 265 9.17 -15.85 -6.48
CA GLN A 265 9.54 -14.88 -5.43
C GLN A 265 9.82 -13.53 -6.08
N LEU A 266 9.11 -12.50 -5.63
CA LEU A 266 9.22 -11.13 -6.12
C LEU A 266 9.22 -10.12 -4.96
N ALA A 267 9.67 -8.92 -5.25
CA ALA A 267 9.64 -7.79 -4.32
C ALA A 267 9.05 -6.53 -4.98
N PHE A 268 8.75 -5.50 -4.18
CA PHE A 268 8.14 -4.27 -4.71
C PHE A 268 8.96 -3.56 -5.77
N TYR A 269 10.29 -3.62 -5.67
CA TYR A 269 11.17 -3.03 -6.68
C TYR A 269 11.09 -3.72 -8.06
N ASP A 270 10.48 -4.90 -8.15
CA ASP A 270 10.22 -5.62 -9.41
C ASP A 270 9.03 -5.04 -10.18
N LEU A 271 8.17 -4.24 -9.52
CA LEU A 271 7.02 -3.62 -10.19
C LEU A 271 7.46 -2.64 -11.27
N MET A 272 8.53 -1.86 -11.04
CA MET A 272 9.00 -0.88 -12.00
C MET A 272 9.45 -1.54 -13.32
N PRO A 273 10.39 -2.49 -13.36
CA PRO A 273 10.76 -3.17 -14.61
C PRO A 273 9.60 -3.95 -15.24
N THR A 274 8.72 -4.53 -14.43
CA THR A 274 7.55 -5.25 -14.94
C THR A 274 6.58 -4.33 -15.66
N PHE A 275 6.26 -3.18 -15.10
CA PHE A 275 5.36 -2.23 -15.73
C PHE A 275 5.99 -1.55 -16.94
N CYS A 276 7.30 -1.27 -16.91
CA CYS A 276 8.03 -0.80 -18.07
C CYS A 276 7.96 -1.81 -19.23
N GLU A 277 8.22 -3.09 -18.98
CA GLU A 277 8.12 -4.14 -20.00
C GLU A 277 6.70 -4.27 -20.55
N LEU A 278 5.68 -4.30 -19.69
CA LEU A 278 4.27 -4.40 -20.12
C LEU A 278 3.79 -3.16 -20.88
N ALA A 279 4.32 -1.99 -20.56
CA ALA A 279 4.02 -0.74 -21.25
C ALA A 279 4.84 -0.52 -22.54
N GLY A 280 5.79 -1.41 -22.84
CA GLY A 280 6.68 -1.28 -24.00
C GLY A 280 7.73 -0.17 -23.86
N VAL A 281 8.08 0.19 -22.61
CA VAL A 281 9.15 1.16 -22.34
C VAL A 281 10.49 0.42 -22.40
N GLU A 282 11.13 0.52 -23.56
CA GLU A 282 12.46 -0.06 -23.78
C GLU A 282 13.55 0.80 -23.12
N ASP A 283 14.62 0.16 -22.66
CA ASP A 283 15.82 0.82 -22.12
C ASP A 283 15.56 1.88 -21.03
N TYR A 284 14.50 1.70 -20.21
CA TYR A 284 14.15 2.65 -19.15
C TYR A 284 15.35 2.92 -18.22
N VAL A 285 16.20 1.93 -17.97
CA VAL A 285 17.42 2.10 -17.16
C VAL A 285 18.32 3.16 -17.77
N ALA A 286 18.64 3.06 -19.06
CA ALA A 286 19.48 4.05 -19.74
C ALA A 286 18.82 5.44 -19.83
N GLN A 287 17.49 5.50 -19.97
CA GLN A 287 16.76 6.75 -20.06
C GLN A 287 16.71 7.52 -18.74
N TYR A 288 16.59 6.80 -17.61
CA TYR A 288 16.33 7.40 -16.29
C TYR A 288 17.51 7.30 -15.31
N THR A 289 18.61 6.65 -15.68
CA THR A 289 19.84 6.68 -14.89
C THR A 289 20.43 8.09 -14.91
N ASN A 290 20.68 8.66 -13.73
CA ASN A 290 21.30 9.96 -13.62
C ASN A 290 22.83 9.85 -13.81
N PRO A 291 23.41 10.38 -14.91
CA PRO A 291 24.85 10.24 -15.18
C PRO A 291 25.76 10.98 -14.20
N ASN A 292 25.20 11.84 -13.35
CA ASN A 292 25.95 12.59 -12.33
C ASN A 292 25.94 11.92 -10.95
N LYS A 293 25.30 10.75 -10.80
CA LYS A 293 25.32 9.96 -9.58
C LYS A 293 26.21 8.75 -9.76
N GLU A 294 27.02 8.46 -8.73
CA GLU A 294 27.90 7.29 -8.73
C GLU A 294 27.13 5.97 -8.78
N VAL A 295 25.84 6.00 -8.36
CA VAL A 295 25.02 4.78 -8.27
C VAL A 295 23.53 5.12 -8.37
N ASP A 296 22.92 4.89 -9.54
CA ASP A 296 21.49 4.67 -9.67
C ASP A 296 21.29 3.19 -9.97
N TYR A 297 20.87 2.41 -8.98
CA TYR A 297 20.54 1.00 -9.18
C TYR A 297 19.04 0.82 -9.36
N PHE A 298 18.70 0.10 -10.41
CA PHE A 298 17.39 -0.49 -10.60
C PHE A 298 17.51 -1.96 -10.22
N ASP A 299 17.20 -2.30 -8.97
CA ASP A 299 17.45 -3.64 -8.41
C ASP A 299 16.42 -4.68 -8.89
N GLY A 300 15.31 -4.23 -9.47
CA GLY A 300 14.17 -5.07 -9.83
C GLY A 300 14.43 -5.94 -11.05
N LEU A 301 13.81 -7.12 -11.05
CA LEU A 301 13.68 -8.01 -12.20
C LEU A 301 12.21 -8.04 -12.65
N SER A 302 11.98 -7.88 -13.95
CA SER A 302 10.63 -7.99 -14.48
C SER A 302 10.07 -9.41 -14.29
N PHE A 303 8.87 -9.50 -13.73
CA PHE A 303 8.10 -10.74 -13.64
C PHE A 303 6.92 -10.78 -14.63
N ALA A 304 6.99 -10.00 -15.70
CA ALA A 304 5.96 -9.95 -16.73
C ALA A 304 5.67 -11.33 -17.36
N LYS A 305 6.67 -12.19 -17.49
CA LYS A 305 6.47 -13.55 -18.00
C LYS A 305 5.63 -14.41 -17.05
N THR A 306 5.91 -14.34 -15.74
CA THR A 306 5.09 -14.99 -14.71
C THR A 306 3.65 -14.48 -14.76
N LEU A 307 3.44 -13.17 -14.82
CA LEU A 307 2.10 -12.57 -14.91
C LEU A 307 1.32 -13.01 -16.15
N THR A 308 2.01 -13.15 -17.29
CA THR A 308 1.38 -13.49 -18.58
C THR A 308 1.38 -14.99 -18.89
N GLY A 309 1.84 -15.83 -17.95
CA GLY A 309 1.90 -17.30 -18.14
C GLY A 309 2.92 -17.75 -19.16
N LYS A 310 3.97 -16.97 -19.41
CA LYS A 310 5.06 -17.32 -20.33
C LYS A 310 6.21 -18.00 -19.60
N GLU A 311 6.91 -18.87 -20.29
CA GLU A 311 8.08 -19.56 -19.78
C GLU A 311 9.33 -18.65 -19.75
N GLY A 312 10.37 -19.10 -19.00
CA GLY A 312 11.68 -18.45 -18.96
C GLY A 312 11.72 -17.19 -18.07
N GLN A 313 10.90 -17.19 -17.00
CA GLN A 313 10.98 -16.15 -15.98
C GLN A 313 12.32 -16.21 -15.24
N GLN A 314 13.02 -15.09 -15.18
CA GLN A 314 14.23 -14.94 -14.38
C GLN A 314 13.86 -14.79 -12.89
N ALA A 315 14.60 -15.45 -12.02
CA ALA A 315 14.44 -15.34 -10.57
C ALA A 315 15.60 -14.53 -9.98
N HIS A 316 15.35 -13.92 -8.82
CA HIS A 316 16.39 -13.33 -8.01
C HIS A 316 17.33 -14.41 -7.45
N ASP A 317 18.62 -14.12 -7.41
CA ASP A 317 19.58 -14.96 -6.68
C ASP A 317 19.32 -14.92 -5.18
N PHE A 318 18.91 -13.76 -4.66
CA PHE A 318 18.48 -13.55 -3.27
C PHE A 318 17.54 -12.36 -3.16
N LEU A 319 16.75 -12.33 -2.09
CA LEU A 319 16.00 -11.16 -1.63
C LEU A 319 16.61 -10.67 -0.33
N TYR A 320 16.64 -9.33 -0.14
CA TYR A 320 17.24 -8.67 1.02
C TYR A 320 16.24 -7.71 1.67
N TRP A 321 16.23 -7.71 3.00
CA TRP A 321 15.44 -6.77 3.81
C TRP A 321 16.31 -6.22 4.94
N GLU A 322 16.13 -4.95 5.22
CA GLU A 322 16.73 -4.26 6.35
C GLU A 322 15.67 -3.39 7.04
N PHE A 323 15.62 -3.46 8.36
CA PHE A 323 14.74 -2.63 9.16
C PHE A 323 15.51 -2.03 10.34
N GLU A 324 16.01 -0.82 10.14
CA GLU A 324 16.94 -0.12 11.03
C GLU A 324 16.34 0.13 12.43
N GLU A 325 15.03 0.49 12.53
CA GLU A 325 14.38 0.78 13.83
C GLU A 325 14.49 -0.36 14.84
N THR A 326 14.62 -1.59 14.38
CA THR A 326 14.70 -2.78 15.26
C THR A 326 15.98 -3.56 15.06
N ASP A 327 16.96 -3.00 14.33
CA ASP A 327 18.24 -3.62 14.03
C ASP A 327 18.07 -5.05 13.48
N GLN A 328 17.25 -5.16 12.42
CA GLN A 328 16.98 -6.42 11.75
C GLN A 328 17.43 -6.40 10.30
N VAL A 329 18.08 -7.49 9.89
CA VAL A 329 18.46 -7.76 8.50
C VAL A 329 17.99 -9.17 8.15
N ALA A 330 17.48 -9.38 6.94
CA ALA A 330 17.20 -10.72 6.44
C ALA A 330 17.65 -10.89 4.99
N VAL A 331 18.04 -12.12 4.68
CA VAL A 331 18.36 -12.56 3.32
C VAL A 331 17.63 -13.87 3.06
N ARG A 332 16.97 -13.97 1.90
CA ARG A 332 16.36 -15.20 1.44
C ARG A 332 16.97 -15.63 0.10
N MET A 333 17.42 -16.88 0.02
CA MET A 333 17.94 -17.53 -1.17
C MET A 333 17.18 -18.84 -1.41
N GLY A 334 16.20 -18.82 -2.31
CA GLY A 334 15.29 -19.95 -2.48
C GLY A 334 14.54 -20.27 -1.18
N ASP A 335 14.73 -21.47 -0.63
CA ASP A 335 14.11 -21.92 0.61
C ASP A 335 14.95 -21.58 1.87
N TRP A 336 16.16 -21.10 1.70
CA TRP A 336 17.00 -20.69 2.83
C TRP A 336 16.75 -19.25 3.22
N LYS A 337 16.54 -19.01 4.50
CA LYS A 337 16.39 -17.67 5.04
C LYS A 337 17.23 -17.44 6.28
N MET A 338 18.04 -16.39 6.23
CA MET A 338 18.75 -15.87 7.38
C MET A 338 18.01 -14.63 7.90
N VAL A 339 17.78 -14.57 9.20
CA VAL A 339 17.28 -13.37 9.90
C VAL A 339 18.31 -13.02 10.98
N SER A 340 18.82 -11.79 10.94
CA SER A 340 19.71 -11.27 11.98
C SER A 340 18.97 -10.18 12.77
N LYS A 341 19.07 -10.25 14.08
CA LYS A 341 18.59 -9.21 15.00
C LYS A 341 19.70 -8.85 15.97
N ALA A 342 20.01 -7.54 16.06
CA ALA A 342 21.11 -7.03 16.87
C ALA A 342 22.45 -7.77 16.58
N GLY A 343 22.72 -8.02 15.30
CA GLY A 343 23.92 -8.72 14.84
C GLY A 343 23.97 -10.22 15.11
N LYS A 344 22.91 -10.81 15.65
CA LYS A 344 22.84 -12.25 15.90
C LYS A 344 22.04 -12.95 14.79
N PRO A 345 22.72 -13.74 13.92
CA PRO A 345 22.06 -14.44 12.82
C PRO A 345 21.34 -15.71 13.31
N HIS A 346 20.23 -16.01 12.64
CA HIS A 346 19.44 -17.24 12.73
C HIS A 346 19.16 -17.74 11.33
N LEU A 347 19.25 -19.04 11.08
CA LEU A 347 19.08 -19.66 9.78
C LEU A 347 17.91 -20.64 9.78
N TYR A 348 17.08 -20.58 8.75
CA TYR A 348 15.89 -21.42 8.60
C TYR A 348 15.81 -22.08 7.23
N ASP A 349 15.30 -23.31 7.18
CA ASP A 349 14.93 -24.04 5.95
C ASP A 349 13.40 -23.93 5.78
N LEU A 350 12.95 -22.96 5.01
CA LEU A 350 11.52 -22.68 4.80
C LEU A 350 10.75 -23.81 4.09
N SER A 351 11.47 -24.74 3.43
CA SER A 351 10.84 -25.92 2.83
C SER A 351 10.31 -26.91 3.87
N LYS A 352 10.83 -26.84 5.10
CA LYS A 352 10.48 -27.71 6.23
C LYS A 352 9.88 -26.96 7.41
N ASP A 353 10.24 -25.68 7.55
CA ASP A 353 9.92 -24.82 8.68
C ASP A 353 9.55 -23.43 8.20
N VAL A 354 8.38 -23.33 7.57
CA VAL A 354 7.87 -22.05 7.04
C VAL A 354 7.56 -21.04 8.15
N HIS A 355 7.36 -21.51 9.39
CA HIS A 355 7.11 -20.67 10.57
C HIS A 355 8.41 -20.14 11.21
N GLU A 356 9.58 -20.56 10.75
CA GLU A 356 10.87 -20.08 11.26
C GLU A 356 11.06 -20.35 12.79
N ASP A 357 10.69 -21.55 13.25
CA ASP A 357 10.80 -21.95 14.68
C ASP A 357 12.14 -22.61 15.00
N ASN A 358 12.74 -23.31 14.04
CA ASN A 358 13.92 -24.13 14.23
C ASN A 358 15.16 -23.46 13.64
N ASP A 359 15.87 -22.72 14.48
CA ASP A 359 17.15 -22.15 14.12
C ASP A 359 18.20 -23.25 13.92
N ILE A 360 18.81 -23.29 12.76
CA ILE A 360 19.85 -24.28 12.37
C ILE A 360 21.20 -23.63 12.09
N ALA A 361 21.44 -22.37 12.56
CA ALA A 361 22.68 -21.65 12.41
C ALA A 361 23.87 -22.31 13.16
#